data_bda93dd1371737227f3d617bc772e051
#
_entry.id   bda93dd1371737227f3d617bc772e051
#
_cell.length_a   1.000
_cell.length_b   1.000
_cell.length_c   1.000
_cell.angle_alpha   90.00
_cell.angle_beta   90.00
_cell.angle_gamma   90.00
#
_symmetry.space_group_name_H-M   'P 1'
#
loop_
_entity.id
_entity.type
_entity.pdbx_description
1 polymer ?
#
loop_
_entity_poly.entity_id
_entity_poly.type
_entity_poly.pdbx_seq_one_letter_code
_entity_poly.pdbx_strand_id
1 'polypeptide(L)'
;VSNTFYVPGEQRAAKVNDLFASIARRYDLINDLQSFGLHRHWKRRVIALAAVTTGVRALDLCCGTGDIALSLAERGAEVTGLDFSAPMLAVAGQRKRGANPIFIQGDALKIPFPDNSFDIVTMGYGLRNLASWEQGLAEMQRVAKPGGRVIILEFGKPANALWRSLYFTHLQCSVPLTGWIFCGNSQAYAYILESLKHYPAQLAVAAKMREMNFSQARVINFMGGAMAINYAVKAG
;
A
#
# COMPACT_ATOMS: atom_id res chain seq x y z
N VAL A 1 -15.83 23.20 -4.40
CA VAL A 1 -16.12 22.08 -5.29
C VAL A 1 -16.07 20.82 -4.43
N SER A 2 -17.24 20.19 -4.17
CA SER A 2 -17.32 18.94 -3.43
C SER A 2 -16.55 17.86 -4.20
N ASN A 3 -15.55 17.27 -3.58
CA ASN A 3 -14.72 16.24 -4.21
C ASN A 3 -15.52 14.95 -4.33
N THR A 4 -15.94 14.62 -5.55
CA THR A 4 -16.77 13.43 -5.86
C THR A 4 -16.06 12.11 -5.59
N PHE A 5 -14.76 12.11 -5.30
CA PHE A 5 -13.94 10.93 -5.05
C PHE A 5 -13.85 10.54 -3.56
N TYR A 6 -14.32 11.37 -2.64
CA TYR A 6 -14.29 11.08 -1.21
C TYR A 6 -15.70 11.09 -0.61
N VAL A 7 -16.48 10.09 -0.99
CA VAL A 7 -17.72 9.75 -0.28
C VAL A 7 -17.37 8.60 0.66
N PRO A 8 -17.61 8.71 1.97
CA PRO A 8 -17.38 7.59 2.90
C PRO A 8 -18.23 6.36 2.53
N GLY A 9 -17.68 5.15 2.72
CA GLY A 9 -18.40 3.90 2.54
C GLY A 9 -18.11 3.16 1.22
N GLU A 10 -19.00 2.23 0.84
CA GLU A 10 -18.84 1.30 -0.30
C GLU A 10 -18.64 1.99 -1.66
N GLN A 11 -19.25 3.16 -1.86
CA GLN A 11 -19.06 3.94 -3.09
C GLN A 11 -17.63 4.43 -3.29
N ARG A 12 -16.84 4.59 -2.20
CA ARG A 12 -15.43 4.94 -2.28
C ARG A 12 -14.61 3.80 -2.87
N ALA A 13 -14.84 2.58 -2.42
CA ALA A 13 -14.12 1.40 -2.90
C ALA A 13 -14.31 1.21 -4.41
N ALA A 14 -15.55 1.35 -4.91
CA ALA A 14 -15.86 1.27 -6.33
C ALA A 14 -15.14 2.35 -7.15
N LYS A 15 -15.20 3.62 -6.75
CA LYS A 15 -14.52 4.73 -7.46
C LYS A 15 -13.00 4.59 -7.47
N VAL A 16 -12.41 4.14 -6.36
CA VAL A 16 -10.97 3.85 -6.26
C VAL A 16 -10.60 2.71 -7.21
N ASN A 17 -11.42 1.64 -7.25
CA ASN A 17 -11.20 0.54 -8.17
C ASN A 17 -11.24 1.00 -9.64
N ASP A 18 -12.25 1.79 -10.03
CA ASP A 18 -12.37 2.29 -11.41
C ASP A 18 -11.17 3.14 -11.80
N LEU A 19 -10.67 3.98 -10.88
CA LEU A 19 -9.47 4.76 -11.10
C LEU A 19 -8.26 3.86 -11.37
N PHE A 20 -7.97 2.91 -10.47
CA PHE A 20 -6.83 2.01 -10.63
C PHE A 20 -6.97 1.09 -11.84
N ALA A 21 -8.19 0.65 -12.16
CA ALA A 21 -8.46 -0.12 -13.36
C ALA A 21 -8.08 0.66 -14.64
N SER A 22 -8.43 1.95 -14.70
CA SER A 22 -8.15 2.80 -15.86
C SER A 22 -6.66 3.02 -16.13
N ILE A 23 -5.82 2.97 -15.09
CA ILE A 23 -4.37 3.23 -15.19
C ILE A 23 -3.52 1.96 -15.09
N ALA A 24 -4.10 0.77 -14.88
CA ALA A 24 -3.38 -0.44 -14.52
C ALA A 24 -2.15 -0.74 -15.42
N ARG A 25 -2.29 -0.61 -16.73
CA ARG A 25 -1.18 -0.84 -17.68
C ARG A 25 -0.06 0.20 -17.63
N ARG A 26 -0.33 1.40 -17.11
CA ARG A 26 0.62 2.52 -17.04
C ARG A 26 1.02 2.82 -15.60
N TYR A 27 0.47 2.09 -14.63
CA TYR A 27 0.62 2.36 -13.21
C TYR A 27 2.08 2.44 -12.78
N ASP A 28 2.90 1.49 -13.19
CA ASP A 28 4.31 1.47 -12.82
C ASP A 28 5.10 2.61 -13.46
N LEU A 29 4.82 2.96 -14.72
CA LEU A 29 5.42 4.11 -15.40
C LEU A 29 5.06 5.41 -14.69
N ILE A 30 3.80 5.57 -14.29
CA ILE A 30 3.33 6.76 -13.60
C ILE A 30 4.03 6.89 -12.23
N ASN A 31 4.14 5.78 -11.50
CA ASN A 31 4.87 5.76 -10.22
C ASN A 31 6.36 6.08 -10.41
N ASP A 32 7.01 5.57 -11.45
CA ASP A 32 8.40 5.90 -11.79
C ASP A 32 8.56 7.41 -12.00
N LEU A 33 7.70 8.01 -12.78
CA LEU A 33 7.79 9.43 -13.10
C LEU A 33 7.47 10.31 -11.88
N GLN A 34 6.41 10.01 -11.13
CA GLN A 34 6.01 10.79 -9.96
C GLN A 34 7.01 10.71 -8.81
N SER A 35 7.69 9.57 -8.68
CA SER A 35 8.68 9.35 -7.61
C SER A 35 10.13 9.50 -8.07
N PHE A 36 10.38 9.87 -9.32
CA PHE A 36 11.73 9.84 -9.92
C PHE A 36 12.43 8.48 -9.68
N GLY A 37 11.67 7.38 -9.77
CA GLY A 37 12.14 6.02 -9.53
C GLY A 37 12.37 5.65 -8.05
N LEU A 38 12.19 6.59 -7.11
CA LEU A 38 12.43 6.35 -5.67
C LEU A 38 11.49 5.29 -5.08
N HIS A 39 10.28 5.11 -5.65
CA HIS A 39 9.35 4.08 -5.19
C HIS A 39 9.97 2.68 -5.22
N ARG A 40 10.87 2.42 -6.17
CA ARG A 40 11.60 1.14 -6.26
C ARG A 40 12.56 0.96 -5.08
N HIS A 41 13.21 2.04 -4.62
CA HIS A 41 14.07 2.01 -3.44
C HIS A 41 13.24 1.72 -2.18
N TRP A 42 12.09 2.37 -2.02
CA TRP A 42 11.22 2.14 -0.86
C TRP A 42 10.65 0.71 -0.84
N LYS A 43 10.21 0.18 -1.98
CA LYS A 43 9.77 -1.22 -2.10
C LYS A 43 10.91 -2.18 -1.76
N ARG A 44 12.14 -1.95 -2.23
CA ARG A 44 13.32 -2.76 -1.83
C ARG A 44 13.54 -2.73 -0.32
N ARG A 45 13.26 -1.60 0.34
CA ARG A 45 13.35 -1.53 1.80
C ARG A 45 12.28 -2.35 2.50
N VAL A 46 11.04 -2.39 1.98
CA VAL A 46 9.98 -3.30 2.45
C VAL A 46 10.47 -4.75 2.40
N ILE A 47 11.03 -5.16 1.26
CA ILE A 47 11.52 -6.52 1.05
C ILE A 47 12.69 -6.85 2.01
N ALA A 48 13.59 -5.91 2.24
CA ALA A 48 14.68 -6.10 3.21
C ALA A 48 14.16 -6.28 4.64
N LEU A 49 13.13 -5.54 5.03
CA LEU A 49 12.48 -5.66 6.35
C LEU A 49 11.67 -6.95 6.50
N ALA A 50 11.14 -7.46 5.39
CA ALA A 50 10.44 -8.75 5.37
C ALA A 50 11.37 -9.90 5.78
N ALA A 51 12.70 -9.75 5.56
CA ALA A 51 13.72 -10.74 5.92
C ALA A 51 13.26 -12.16 5.53
N VAL A 52 12.94 -12.31 4.24
CA VAL A 52 12.42 -13.56 3.67
C VAL A 52 13.42 -14.70 3.85
N THR A 53 12.95 -15.83 4.32
CA THR A 53 13.62 -17.11 4.25
C THR A 53 12.80 -18.07 3.37
N THR A 54 13.45 -19.06 2.78
CA THR A 54 12.78 -20.02 1.89
C THR A 54 11.61 -20.72 2.61
N GLY A 55 10.46 -20.80 1.95
CA GLY A 55 9.28 -21.50 2.45
C GLY A 55 8.41 -20.70 3.41
N VAL A 56 8.75 -19.45 3.77
CA VAL A 56 7.85 -18.58 4.54
C VAL A 56 6.63 -18.19 3.71
N ARG A 57 5.47 -18.15 4.36
CA ARG A 57 4.21 -17.72 3.72
C ARG A 57 4.05 -16.22 3.84
N ALA A 58 3.88 -15.54 2.71
CA ALA A 58 3.70 -14.10 2.66
C ALA A 58 2.38 -13.71 2.00
N LEU A 59 1.73 -12.68 2.53
CA LEU A 59 0.54 -12.04 1.96
C LEU A 59 0.89 -10.60 1.60
N ASP A 60 0.66 -10.23 0.34
CA ASP A 60 0.77 -8.85 -0.13
C ASP A 60 -0.63 -8.29 -0.41
N LEU A 61 -1.09 -7.38 0.42
CA LEU A 61 -2.41 -6.77 0.35
C LEU A 61 -2.39 -5.51 -0.51
N CYS A 62 -3.47 -5.28 -1.26
CA CYS A 62 -3.54 -4.21 -2.26
C CYS A 62 -2.33 -4.32 -3.19
N CYS A 63 -2.05 -5.53 -3.67
CA CYS A 63 -0.81 -5.87 -4.36
C CYS A 63 -0.67 -5.19 -5.73
N GLY A 64 -1.77 -4.67 -6.30
CA GLY A 64 -1.79 -3.97 -7.57
C GLY A 64 -1.19 -4.81 -8.69
N THR A 65 -0.17 -4.27 -9.37
CA THR A 65 0.59 -4.93 -10.45
C THR A 65 1.62 -5.95 -9.95
N GLY A 66 1.65 -6.23 -8.64
CA GLY A 66 2.39 -7.33 -8.03
C GLY A 66 3.86 -7.06 -7.67
N ASP A 67 4.34 -5.81 -7.68
CA ASP A 67 5.77 -5.51 -7.47
C ASP A 67 6.36 -6.09 -6.18
N ILE A 68 5.66 -5.93 -5.05
CA ILE A 68 6.11 -6.45 -3.75
C ILE A 68 5.96 -7.97 -3.74
N ALA A 69 4.80 -8.49 -4.16
CA ALA A 69 4.53 -9.93 -4.22
C ALA A 69 5.57 -10.68 -5.05
N LEU A 70 5.88 -10.20 -6.26
CA LEU A 70 6.90 -10.77 -7.14
C LEU A 70 8.28 -10.76 -6.48
N SER A 71 8.64 -9.63 -5.86
CA SER A 71 9.94 -9.49 -5.19
C SER A 71 10.09 -10.36 -3.95
N LEU A 72 9.01 -10.66 -3.22
CA LEU A 72 9.01 -11.64 -2.12
C LEU A 72 9.16 -13.06 -2.65
N ALA A 73 8.45 -13.40 -3.74
CA ALA A 73 8.52 -14.71 -4.38
C ALA A 73 9.92 -15.00 -4.95
N GLU A 74 10.58 -14.02 -5.57
CA GLU A 74 11.95 -14.12 -6.06
C GLU A 74 12.96 -14.45 -4.95
N ARG A 75 12.62 -14.16 -3.68
CA ARG A 75 13.44 -14.49 -2.51
C ARG A 75 13.07 -15.81 -1.85
N GLY A 76 12.15 -16.58 -2.43
CA GLY A 76 11.78 -17.92 -1.96
C GLY A 76 10.60 -17.96 -0.99
N ALA A 77 9.84 -16.87 -0.81
CA ALA A 77 8.57 -16.91 -0.08
C ALA A 77 7.47 -17.57 -0.92
N GLU A 78 6.54 -18.26 -0.26
CA GLU A 78 5.26 -18.68 -0.84
C GLU A 78 4.29 -17.50 -0.73
N VAL A 79 4.00 -16.83 -1.85
CA VAL A 79 3.31 -15.54 -1.83
C VAL A 79 1.89 -15.63 -2.35
N THR A 80 0.96 -15.05 -1.61
CA THR A 80 -0.37 -14.69 -2.08
C THR A 80 -0.44 -13.16 -2.23
N GLY A 81 -0.80 -12.68 -3.42
CA GLY A 81 -1.15 -11.27 -3.66
C GLY A 81 -2.66 -11.11 -3.69
N LEU A 82 -3.20 -10.22 -2.87
CA LEU A 82 -4.63 -9.91 -2.82
C LEU A 82 -4.86 -8.47 -3.24
N ASP A 83 -5.78 -8.28 -4.19
CA ASP A 83 -6.20 -6.94 -4.62
C ASP A 83 -7.70 -6.92 -4.92
N PHE A 84 -8.32 -5.78 -4.76
CA PHE A 84 -9.74 -5.58 -5.08
C PHE A 84 -9.96 -5.44 -6.60
N SER A 85 -8.95 -4.98 -7.34
CA SER A 85 -9.01 -4.65 -8.76
C SER A 85 -8.60 -5.81 -9.66
N ALA A 86 -9.57 -6.45 -10.31
CA ALA A 86 -9.30 -7.50 -11.28
C ALA A 86 -8.38 -7.06 -12.45
N PRO A 87 -8.49 -5.82 -13.02
CA PRO A 87 -7.55 -5.34 -14.02
C PRO A 87 -6.09 -5.22 -13.54
N MET A 88 -5.87 -4.83 -12.26
CA MET A 88 -4.54 -4.81 -11.67
C MET A 88 -3.96 -6.23 -11.55
N LEU A 89 -4.76 -7.18 -11.07
CA LEU A 89 -4.37 -8.59 -10.96
C LEU A 89 -4.08 -9.23 -12.33
N ALA A 90 -4.79 -8.83 -13.37
CA ALA A 90 -4.49 -9.28 -14.74
C ALA A 90 -3.10 -8.85 -15.19
N VAL A 91 -2.68 -7.61 -14.87
CA VAL A 91 -1.31 -7.14 -15.14
C VAL A 91 -0.30 -7.91 -14.29
N ALA A 92 -0.57 -8.11 -13.00
CA ALA A 92 0.29 -8.88 -12.11
C ALA A 92 0.51 -10.31 -12.61
N GLY A 93 -0.58 -10.95 -13.06
CA GLY A 93 -0.55 -12.30 -13.63
C GLY A 93 0.32 -12.40 -14.91
N GLN A 94 0.32 -11.38 -15.76
CA GLN A 94 1.17 -11.33 -16.95
C GLN A 94 2.67 -11.14 -16.62
N ARG A 95 2.98 -10.55 -15.48
CA ARG A 95 4.36 -10.29 -15.02
C ARG A 95 4.98 -11.47 -14.30
N LYS A 96 4.16 -12.35 -13.72
CA LYS A 96 4.67 -13.50 -12.96
C LYS A 96 5.37 -14.51 -13.88
N ARG A 97 6.41 -15.13 -13.33
CA ARG A 97 7.13 -16.24 -13.96
C ARG A 97 6.96 -17.49 -13.09
N GLY A 98 6.41 -18.56 -13.65
CA GLY A 98 6.13 -19.79 -12.88
C GLY A 98 4.81 -19.75 -12.09
N ALA A 99 4.65 -20.67 -11.12
CA ALA A 99 3.43 -20.87 -10.36
C ALA A 99 3.24 -19.85 -9.21
N ASN A 100 4.32 -19.28 -8.69
CA ASN A 100 4.34 -18.35 -7.56
C ASN A 100 4.73 -16.92 -8.06
N PRO A 101 4.08 -15.85 -7.59
CA PRO A 101 3.00 -15.78 -6.60
C PRO A 101 1.62 -16.21 -7.14
N ILE A 102 0.69 -16.50 -6.22
CA ILE A 102 -0.74 -16.67 -6.54
C ILE A 102 -1.42 -15.32 -6.34
N PHE A 103 -2.21 -14.89 -7.33
CA PHE A 103 -2.99 -13.65 -7.25
C PHE A 103 -4.48 -13.96 -7.10
N ILE A 104 -5.14 -13.35 -6.11
CA ILE A 104 -6.56 -13.52 -5.82
C ILE A 104 -7.27 -12.17 -5.71
N GLN A 105 -8.50 -12.10 -6.19
CA GLN A 105 -9.35 -10.93 -5.98
C GLN A 105 -10.01 -11.00 -4.61
N GLY A 106 -9.95 -9.91 -3.84
CA GLY A 106 -10.56 -9.85 -2.52
C GLY A 106 -10.45 -8.48 -1.87
N ASP A 107 -11.15 -8.35 -0.74
CA ASP A 107 -11.16 -7.13 0.07
C ASP A 107 -10.17 -7.26 1.23
N ALA A 108 -9.28 -6.28 1.37
CA ALA A 108 -8.33 -6.21 2.49
C ALA A 108 -9.01 -5.94 3.85
N LEU A 109 -10.29 -5.55 3.86
CA LEU A 109 -11.10 -5.43 5.07
C LEU A 109 -11.78 -6.74 5.49
N LYS A 110 -11.71 -7.78 4.63
CA LYS A 110 -12.25 -9.12 4.90
C LYS A 110 -11.37 -10.16 4.20
N ILE A 111 -10.19 -10.37 4.75
CA ILE A 111 -9.18 -11.26 4.16
C ILE A 111 -9.64 -12.72 4.23
N PRO A 112 -9.72 -13.45 3.07
CA PRO A 112 -10.31 -14.79 3.01
C PRO A 112 -9.32 -15.88 3.47
N PHE A 113 -8.63 -15.64 4.57
CA PHE A 113 -7.71 -16.61 5.18
C PHE A 113 -7.95 -16.70 6.69
N PRO A 114 -7.69 -17.88 7.28
CA PRO A 114 -7.77 -18.06 8.73
C PRO A 114 -6.78 -17.16 9.48
N ASP A 115 -7.01 -17.04 10.78
CA ASP A 115 -6.06 -16.41 11.70
C ASP A 115 -4.70 -17.12 11.65
N ASN A 116 -3.62 -16.36 11.88
CA ASN A 116 -2.27 -16.92 12.01
C ASN A 116 -1.80 -17.70 10.77
N SER A 117 -2.11 -17.24 9.58
CA SER A 117 -1.82 -17.92 8.32
C SER A 117 -0.47 -17.56 7.69
N PHE A 118 0.04 -16.34 7.97
CA PHE A 118 1.19 -15.78 7.25
C PHE A 118 2.31 -15.33 8.17
N ASP A 119 3.55 -15.61 7.76
CA ASP A 119 4.76 -15.17 8.46
C ASP A 119 5.09 -13.70 8.15
N ILE A 120 4.65 -13.21 6.98
CA ILE A 120 4.87 -11.86 6.48
C ILE A 120 3.56 -11.34 5.89
N VAL A 121 3.14 -10.13 6.29
CA VAL A 121 2.00 -9.41 5.69
C VAL A 121 2.49 -8.04 5.26
N THR A 122 2.38 -7.73 3.97
CA THR A 122 2.78 -6.45 3.39
C THR A 122 1.60 -5.70 2.80
N MET A 123 1.73 -4.37 2.74
CA MET A 123 0.82 -3.50 2.01
C MET A 123 1.59 -2.28 1.49
N GLY A 124 1.55 -2.05 0.18
CA GLY A 124 2.17 -0.88 -0.44
C GLY A 124 1.14 0.07 -1.04
N TYR A 125 1.05 1.31 -0.52
CA TYR A 125 0.16 2.37 -1.01
C TYR A 125 -1.34 2.05 -0.94
N GLY A 126 -1.72 1.07 -0.11
CA GLY A 126 -3.10 0.59 0.00
C GLY A 126 -3.85 1.18 1.19
N LEU A 127 -3.18 1.40 2.33
CA LEU A 127 -3.85 1.64 3.61
C LEU A 127 -4.73 2.91 3.60
N ARG A 128 -4.27 4.00 2.98
CA ARG A 128 -5.04 5.25 2.83
C ARG A 128 -6.27 5.09 1.96
N ASN A 129 -6.34 4.03 1.17
CA ASN A 129 -7.41 3.77 0.21
C ASN A 129 -8.54 2.92 0.80
N LEU A 130 -8.29 2.24 1.91
CA LEU A 130 -9.29 1.43 2.60
C LEU A 130 -10.41 2.29 3.18
N ALA A 131 -11.61 1.74 3.25
CA ALA A 131 -12.75 2.41 3.88
C ALA A 131 -12.52 2.64 5.38
N SER A 132 -11.83 1.70 6.04
CA SER A 132 -11.30 1.83 7.41
C SER A 132 -9.88 1.28 7.44
N TRP A 133 -8.93 2.17 7.70
CA TRP A 133 -7.53 1.77 7.86
C TRP A 133 -7.30 0.98 9.16
N GLU A 134 -8.10 1.24 10.21
CA GLU A 134 -8.07 0.50 11.47
C GLU A 134 -8.51 -0.95 11.27
N GLN A 135 -9.60 -1.16 10.53
CA GLN A 135 -10.06 -2.51 10.19
C GLN A 135 -9.04 -3.24 9.32
N GLY A 136 -8.42 -2.55 8.36
CA GLY A 136 -7.32 -3.11 7.58
C GLY A 136 -6.15 -3.57 8.44
N LEU A 137 -5.73 -2.76 9.45
CA LEU A 137 -4.71 -3.17 10.41
C LEU A 137 -5.15 -4.38 11.25
N ALA A 138 -6.42 -4.42 11.67
CA ALA A 138 -6.95 -5.55 12.44
C ALA A 138 -6.91 -6.86 11.63
N GLU A 139 -7.29 -6.80 10.36
CA GLU A 139 -7.21 -7.96 9.47
C GLU A 139 -5.76 -8.39 9.21
N MET A 140 -4.82 -7.43 9.00
CA MET A 140 -3.40 -7.74 8.89
C MET A 140 -2.87 -8.44 10.15
N GLN A 141 -3.26 -7.96 11.34
CA GLN A 141 -2.90 -8.59 12.60
C GLN A 141 -3.51 -9.98 12.73
N ARG A 142 -4.78 -10.14 12.38
CA ARG A 142 -5.50 -11.41 12.49
C ARG A 142 -4.80 -12.51 11.70
N VAL A 143 -4.48 -12.22 10.42
CA VAL A 143 -3.90 -13.21 9.52
C VAL A 143 -2.39 -13.42 9.71
N ALA A 144 -1.68 -12.47 10.32
CA ALA A 144 -0.28 -12.65 10.69
C ALA A 144 -0.14 -13.69 11.81
N LYS A 145 0.86 -14.54 11.73
CA LYS A 145 1.24 -15.50 12.81
C LYS A 145 1.83 -14.75 14.01
N PRO A 146 1.77 -15.29 15.22
CA PRO A 146 2.64 -14.85 16.31
C PRO A 146 4.11 -14.78 15.85
N GLY A 147 4.79 -13.65 16.10
CA GLY A 147 6.11 -13.38 15.57
C GLY A 147 6.14 -12.94 14.09
N GLY A 148 5.01 -12.98 13.41
CA GLY A 148 4.89 -12.55 12.02
C GLY A 148 5.07 -11.04 11.85
N ARG A 149 5.63 -10.64 10.71
CA ARG A 149 5.96 -9.23 10.39
C ARG A 149 4.83 -8.59 9.61
N VAL A 150 4.43 -7.40 10.03
CA VAL A 150 3.48 -6.52 9.31
C VAL A 150 4.24 -5.29 8.84
N ILE A 151 4.22 -5.01 7.53
CA ILE A 151 5.03 -3.98 6.89
C ILE A 151 4.17 -3.17 5.93
N ILE A 152 4.02 -1.90 6.19
CA ILE A 152 3.15 -1.00 5.42
C ILE A 152 3.99 0.15 4.86
N LEU A 153 4.08 0.24 3.54
CA LEU A 153 4.67 1.37 2.83
C LEU A 153 3.56 2.32 2.41
N GLU A 154 3.61 3.56 2.86
CA GLU A 154 2.55 4.53 2.54
C GLU A 154 3.09 5.97 2.53
N PHE A 155 2.37 6.85 1.87
CA PHE A 155 2.58 8.28 1.98
C PHE A 155 2.51 8.73 3.43
N GLY A 156 3.42 9.60 3.81
CA GLY A 156 3.48 10.17 5.15
C GLY A 156 3.11 11.65 5.19
N LYS A 157 3.14 12.18 6.40
CA LYS A 157 3.03 13.63 6.64
C LYS A 157 4.30 14.08 7.33
N PRO A 158 5.17 14.91 6.70
CA PRO A 158 6.35 15.45 7.33
C PRO A 158 6.05 16.16 8.65
N ALA A 159 6.86 15.90 9.68
CA ALA A 159 6.70 16.55 10.99
C ALA A 159 7.05 18.04 10.92
N ASN A 160 8.09 18.40 10.16
CA ASN A 160 8.48 19.79 9.94
C ASN A 160 7.40 20.53 9.14
N ALA A 161 6.87 21.62 9.68
CA ALA A 161 5.74 22.35 9.09
C ALA A 161 6.07 23.00 7.74
N LEU A 162 7.30 23.56 7.60
CA LEU A 162 7.76 24.17 6.36
C LEU A 162 7.92 23.12 5.26
N TRP A 163 8.60 22.02 5.57
CA TRP A 163 8.77 20.89 4.63
C TRP A 163 7.42 20.29 4.25
N ARG A 164 6.52 20.14 5.20
CA ARG A 164 5.15 19.66 4.95
C ARG A 164 4.39 20.59 4.00
N SER A 165 4.48 21.90 4.19
CA SER A 165 3.87 22.88 3.28
C SER A 165 4.41 22.77 1.85
N LEU A 166 5.73 22.72 1.69
CA LEU A 166 6.40 22.55 0.40
C LEU A 166 6.00 21.23 -0.27
N TYR A 167 5.97 20.15 0.48
CA TYR A 167 5.56 18.84 -0.01
C TYR A 167 4.11 18.83 -0.51
N PHE A 168 3.17 19.37 0.25
CA PHE A 168 1.77 19.43 -0.17
C PHE A 168 1.57 20.38 -1.35
N THR A 169 2.28 21.51 -1.40
CA THR A 169 2.26 22.42 -2.57
C THR A 169 2.78 21.71 -3.82
N HIS A 170 3.90 20.99 -3.69
CA HIS A 170 4.42 20.17 -4.80
C HIS A 170 3.39 19.15 -5.28
N LEU A 171 2.75 18.41 -4.38
CA LEU A 171 1.70 17.45 -4.77
C LEU A 171 0.50 18.13 -5.42
N GLN A 172 0.09 19.31 -4.94
CA GLN A 172 -1.02 20.08 -5.53
C GLN A 172 -0.74 20.53 -6.96
N CYS A 173 0.51 20.81 -7.31
CA CYS A 173 0.92 21.18 -8.65
C CYS A 173 1.21 19.98 -9.55
N SER A 174 2.00 19.02 -9.06
CA SER A 174 2.51 17.90 -9.86
C SER A 174 1.44 16.83 -10.14
N VAL A 175 0.58 16.56 -9.16
CA VAL A 175 -0.42 15.49 -9.25
C VAL A 175 -1.48 15.74 -10.33
N PRO A 176 -2.12 16.94 -10.42
CA PRO A 176 -3.06 17.24 -11.51
C PRO A 176 -2.40 17.26 -12.88
N LEU A 177 -1.15 17.78 -12.96
CA LEU A 177 -0.40 17.86 -14.22
C LEU A 177 -0.12 16.45 -14.78
N THR A 178 0.36 15.53 -13.93
CA THR A 178 0.59 14.15 -14.34
C THR A 178 -0.71 13.44 -14.69
N GLY A 179 -1.80 13.70 -13.97
CA GLY A 179 -3.13 13.16 -14.28
C GLY A 179 -3.62 13.61 -15.65
N TRP A 180 -3.42 14.89 -15.99
CA TRP A 180 -3.78 15.41 -17.30
C TRP A 180 -2.93 14.79 -18.42
N ILE A 181 -1.62 14.71 -18.26
CA ILE A 181 -0.70 14.18 -19.28
C ILE A 181 -0.91 12.70 -19.55
N PHE A 182 -1.08 11.88 -18.50
CA PHE A 182 -1.05 10.41 -18.61
C PHE A 182 -2.43 9.74 -18.65
N CYS A 183 -3.47 10.43 -18.16
CA CYS A 183 -4.81 9.86 -18.06
C CYS A 183 -5.89 10.70 -18.76
N GLY A 184 -5.54 11.88 -19.29
CA GLY A 184 -6.53 12.81 -19.83
C GLY A 184 -7.55 13.32 -18.79
N ASN A 185 -7.32 13.03 -17.51
CA ASN A 185 -8.26 13.37 -16.43
C ASN A 185 -7.49 13.84 -15.17
N SER A 186 -7.51 15.15 -14.95
CA SER A 186 -6.89 15.77 -13.77
C SER A 186 -7.58 15.39 -12.45
N GLN A 187 -8.87 15.04 -12.49
CA GLN A 187 -9.64 14.68 -11.29
C GLN A 187 -9.25 13.33 -10.72
N ALA A 188 -8.81 12.38 -11.56
CA ALA A 188 -8.36 11.05 -11.13
C ALA A 188 -7.22 11.13 -10.09
N TYR A 189 -6.35 12.14 -10.23
CA TYR A 189 -5.21 12.32 -9.33
C TYR A 189 -5.50 13.26 -8.15
N ALA A 190 -6.53 14.09 -8.21
CA ALA A 190 -7.01 14.87 -7.05
C ALA A 190 -7.38 13.96 -5.87
N TYR A 191 -7.75 12.70 -6.17
CA TYR A 191 -7.97 11.66 -5.17
C TYR A 191 -6.76 11.40 -4.25
N ILE A 192 -5.53 11.43 -4.77
CA ILE A 192 -4.31 11.20 -3.95
C ILE A 192 -4.23 12.26 -2.85
N LEU A 193 -4.42 13.53 -3.20
CA LEU A 193 -4.40 14.63 -2.24
C LEU A 193 -5.52 14.51 -1.21
N GLU A 194 -6.72 14.15 -1.68
CA GLU A 194 -7.87 14.03 -0.81
C GLU A 194 -7.73 12.85 0.17
N SER A 195 -7.26 11.69 -0.32
CA SER A 195 -6.98 10.55 0.54
C SER A 195 -5.92 10.88 1.60
N LEU A 196 -4.90 11.68 1.26
CA LEU A 196 -3.86 12.09 2.21
C LEU A 196 -4.37 13.07 3.28
N LYS A 197 -5.39 13.90 3.00
CA LYS A 197 -5.98 14.77 4.01
C LYS A 197 -6.61 13.97 5.14
N HIS A 198 -7.33 12.91 4.79
CA HIS A 198 -8.09 12.07 5.72
C HIS A 198 -7.28 10.91 6.32
N TYR A 199 -6.17 10.56 5.71
CA TYR A 199 -5.28 9.52 6.22
C TYR A 199 -4.49 10.04 7.44
N PRO A 200 -4.45 9.31 8.57
CA PRO A 200 -3.84 9.79 9.81
C PRO A 200 -2.31 9.86 9.74
N ALA A 201 -1.72 9.23 8.72
CA ALA A 201 -0.29 9.11 8.47
C ALA A 201 0.48 8.20 9.45
N GLN A 202 1.78 8.13 9.21
CA GLN A 202 2.66 7.10 9.80
C GLN A 202 2.71 7.07 11.32
N LEU A 203 2.62 8.22 11.99
CA LEU A 203 2.72 8.25 13.45
C LEU A 203 1.47 7.69 14.13
N ALA A 204 0.29 8.04 13.61
CA ALA A 204 -0.96 7.52 14.14
C ALA A 204 -1.12 6.02 13.84
N VAL A 205 -0.68 5.56 12.66
CA VAL A 205 -0.65 4.13 12.33
C VAL A 205 0.25 3.38 13.31
N ALA A 206 1.45 3.90 13.61
CA ALA A 206 2.34 3.27 14.60
C ALA A 206 1.77 3.29 16.01
N ALA A 207 1.07 4.38 16.41
CA ALA A 207 0.38 4.44 17.69
C ALA A 207 -0.71 3.37 17.77
N LYS A 208 -1.53 3.24 16.72
CA LYS A 208 -2.58 2.22 16.64
C LYS A 208 -2.01 0.79 16.70
N MET A 209 -0.90 0.53 16.01
CA MET A 209 -0.22 -0.76 16.11
C MET A 209 0.21 -1.08 17.55
N ARG A 210 0.68 -0.08 18.33
CA ARG A 210 1.02 -0.28 19.75
C ARG A 210 -0.22 -0.56 20.61
N GLU A 211 -1.31 0.19 20.39
CA GLU A 211 -2.60 -0.06 21.06
C GLU A 211 -3.13 -1.48 20.79
N MET A 212 -2.87 -2.00 19.60
CA MET A 212 -3.22 -3.37 19.19
C MET A 212 -2.23 -4.43 19.67
N ASN A 213 -1.30 -4.09 20.59
CA ASN A 213 -0.29 -4.99 21.14
C ASN A 213 0.69 -5.58 20.11
N PHE A 214 0.93 -4.89 19.00
CA PHE A 214 2.08 -5.24 18.18
C PHE A 214 3.38 -4.93 18.92
N SER A 215 4.33 -5.84 18.89
CA SER A 215 5.70 -5.60 19.33
C SER A 215 6.51 -4.90 18.24
N GLN A 216 7.60 -4.23 18.63
CA GLN A 216 8.54 -3.57 17.71
C GLN A 216 7.89 -2.54 16.75
N ALA A 217 6.73 -1.98 17.09
CA ALA A 217 6.06 -1.00 16.24
C ALA A 217 6.91 0.27 16.07
N ARG A 218 7.41 0.48 14.85
CA ARG A 218 8.31 1.58 14.49
C ARG A 218 7.98 2.20 13.14
N VAL A 219 8.42 3.44 12.96
CA VAL A 219 8.31 4.20 11.71
C VAL A 219 9.69 4.39 11.10
N ILE A 220 9.82 4.15 9.82
CA ILE A 220 11.01 4.45 9.03
C ILE A 220 10.60 5.51 8.01
N ASN A 221 11.07 6.73 8.20
CA ASN A 221 10.77 7.86 7.34
C ASN A 221 11.75 7.97 6.18
N PHE A 222 11.22 8.34 5.02
CA PHE A 222 11.98 8.76 3.84
C PHE A 222 11.60 10.19 3.48
N MET A 223 12.52 10.94 2.91
CA MET A 223 12.31 12.34 2.49
C MET A 223 11.66 13.19 3.59
N GLY A 224 12.20 13.12 4.83
CA GLY A 224 11.65 13.89 5.95
C GLY A 224 10.25 13.52 6.38
N GLY A 225 9.75 12.33 6.02
CA GLY A 225 8.42 11.82 6.36
C GLY A 225 7.37 12.01 5.25
N ALA A 226 7.77 12.41 4.03
CA ALA A 226 6.88 12.43 2.87
C ALA A 226 6.46 11.02 2.45
N MET A 227 7.31 10.04 2.71
CA MET A 227 7.06 8.61 2.56
C MET A 227 7.51 7.89 3.83
N ALA A 228 6.81 6.84 4.22
CA ALA A 228 7.16 6.10 5.43
C ALA A 228 6.85 4.60 5.31
N ILE A 229 7.60 3.80 6.07
CA ILE A 229 7.27 2.42 6.36
C ILE A 229 6.88 2.31 7.83
N ASN A 230 5.69 1.79 8.09
CA ASN A 230 5.31 1.27 9.39
C ASN A 230 5.68 -0.21 9.44
N TYR A 231 6.49 -0.59 10.41
CA TYR A 231 6.93 -1.95 10.66
C TYR A 231 6.50 -2.38 12.06
N ALA A 232 5.95 -3.56 12.18
CA ALA A 232 5.66 -4.17 13.47
C ALA A 232 5.74 -5.70 13.40
N VAL A 233 5.79 -6.33 14.58
CA VAL A 233 5.75 -7.78 14.74
C VAL A 233 4.54 -8.12 15.59
N LYS A 234 3.73 -9.10 15.18
CA LYS A 234 2.61 -9.58 15.99
C LYS A 234 3.17 -10.22 17.27
N ALA A 235 2.67 -9.78 18.42
CA ALA A 235 3.01 -10.42 19.69
C ALA A 235 2.57 -11.90 19.72
N GLY A 236 3.27 -12.71 20.51
CA GLY A 236 2.93 -14.10 20.74
C GLY A 236 1.74 -14.28 21.67
#